data_b22b6b905b385790cb92221c2d42e76f
#
_entry.id   b22b6b905b385790cb92221c2d42e76f
#
_cell.length_a   1.000
_cell.length_b   1.000
_cell.length_c   1.000
_cell.angle_alpha   90.00
_cell.angle_beta   90.00
_cell.angle_gamma   90.00
#
_symmetry.space_group_name_H-M   'P 1'
#
loop_
_entity.id
_entity.type
_entity.pdbx_description
1 polymer ?
#
loop_
_entity_poly.entity_id
_entity_poly.type
_entity_poly.pdbx_seq_one_letter_code
_entity_poly.pdbx_strand_id
1 'polypeptide(L)'
;MDYKYRVNFVKGTTEKWDEYVKIYDKSPLYDHYFKDTDTLREWVYGPLENGNVIIAETEKGEPVGLMVYDMMGMYGELPYLALLGVKDGYRGKGIGDQLIDIFLGISKQMGFDKAFIAVSDFNPRAKALYQKKGFKPLLLVPDLLKKGIGEWLLMKTL
;
A
#
# COMPACT_ATOMS: atom_id res chain seq x y z
N MET A 1 -13.87 21.43 3.97
CA MET A 1 -13.51 21.23 2.56
C MET A 1 -12.33 20.30 2.47
N ASP A 2 -12.54 19.13 1.90
CA ASP A 2 -11.48 18.14 1.78
C ASP A 2 -10.56 18.52 0.62
N TYR A 3 -9.49 19.23 0.97
CA TYR A 3 -8.49 19.61 -0.02
C TYR A 3 -7.54 18.43 -0.25
N LYS A 4 -7.67 17.78 -1.40
CA LYS A 4 -6.76 16.70 -1.78
C LYS A 4 -5.63 17.25 -2.66
N TYR A 5 -4.40 16.90 -2.30
CA TYR A 5 -3.25 17.21 -3.13
C TYR A 5 -3.41 16.55 -4.50
N ARG A 6 -3.19 17.32 -5.56
CA ARG A 6 -3.40 16.83 -6.92
C ARG A 6 -2.23 15.94 -7.38
N VAL A 7 -2.55 14.70 -7.68
CA VAL A 7 -1.64 13.72 -8.26
C VAL A 7 -2.31 13.02 -9.43
N ASN A 8 -1.51 12.48 -10.32
CA ASN A 8 -1.96 11.59 -11.38
C ASN A 8 -1.66 10.16 -10.97
N PHE A 9 -2.59 9.24 -11.23
CA PHE A 9 -2.40 7.82 -10.92
C PHE A 9 -2.08 7.07 -12.20
N VAL A 10 -0.93 6.39 -12.21
CA VAL A 10 -0.44 5.67 -13.38
C VAL A 10 -0.02 4.26 -12.99
N LYS A 11 0.02 3.36 -13.96
CA LYS A 11 0.55 2.02 -13.78
C LYS A 11 2.07 2.09 -13.57
N GLY A 12 2.58 1.42 -12.55
CA GLY A 12 4.01 1.36 -12.29
C GLY A 12 4.79 0.63 -13.38
N THR A 13 6.05 1.01 -13.58
CA THR A 13 6.96 0.39 -14.54
C THR A 13 8.27 0.02 -13.87
N THR A 14 8.95 -1.02 -14.36
CA THR A 14 10.27 -1.40 -13.85
C THR A 14 11.35 -0.37 -14.16
N GLU A 15 11.15 0.44 -15.20
CA GLU A 15 12.12 1.45 -15.64
C GLU A 15 12.37 2.55 -14.60
N LYS A 16 11.38 2.85 -13.76
CA LYS A 16 11.46 3.88 -12.72
C LYS A 16 11.77 3.33 -11.33
N TRP A 17 12.28 2.12 -11.25
CA TRP A 17 12.53 1.44 -9.99
C TRP A 17 13.34 2.28 -9.00
N ASP A 18 14.40 2.94 -9.45
CA ASP A 18 15.27 3.75 -8.57
C ASP A 18 14.53 4.94 -7.94
N GLU A 19 13.50 5.47 -8.62
CA GLU A 19 12.66 6.52 -8.06
C GLU A 19 11.65 5.96 -7.05
N TYR A 20 11.11 4.76 -7.31
CA TYR A 20 10.14 4.13 -6.41
C TYR A 20 10.73 3.76 -5.06
N VAL A 21 11.99 3.33 -5.04
CA VAL A 21 12.70 3.01 -3.78
C VAL A 21 12.69 4.19 -2.82
N LYS A 22 12.82 5.41 -3.31
CA LYS A 22 12.86 6.63 -2.50
C LYS A 22 11.54 6.97 -1.82
N ILE A 23 10.42 6.40 -2.27
CA ILE A 23 9.10 6.61 -1.66
C ILE A 23 9.10 6.16 -0.19
N TYR A 24 9.86 5.12 0.13
CA TYR A 24 9.92 4.56 1.48
C TYR A 24 10.95 5.19 2.40
N ASP A 25 11.80 6.10 1.90
CA ASP A 25 12.77 6.82 2.73
C ASP A 25 12.05 7.52 3.90
N LYS A 26 12.70 7.51 5.06
CA LYS A 26 12.17 8.14 6.29
C LYS A 26 10.77 7.64 6.66
N SER A 27 10.54 6.35 6.55
CA SER A 27 9.26 5.73 6.91
C SER A 27 9.48 4.61 7.92
N PRO A 28 8.42 4.24 8.70
CA PRO A 28 8.50 3.06 9.56
C PRO A 28 8.79 1.77 8.80
N LEU A 29 8.29 1.63 7.58
CA LEU A 29 8.57 0.47 6.73
C LEU A 29 10.04 0.41 6.33
N TYR A 30 10.66 1.55 6.03
CA TYR A 30 12.10 1.60 5.79
C TYR A 30 12.88 1.12 7.01
N ASP A 31 12.55 1.66 8.19
CA ASP A 31 13.28 1.36 9.43
C ASP A 31 13.21 -0.12 9.81
N HIS A 32 12.10 -0.79 9.54
CA HIS A 32 11.84 -2.17 9.97
C HIS A 32 12.03 -3.22 8.87
N TYR A 33 11.77 -2.87 7.60
CA TYR A 33 11.78 -3.85 6.49
C TYR A 33 12.70 -3.47 5.33
N PHE A 34 12.82 -2.19 4.98
CA PHE A 34 13.41 -1.78 3.70
C PHE A 34 14.77 -1.10 3.80
N LYS A 35 15.45 -1.18 4.93
CA LYS A 35 16.88 -0.81 5.00
C LYS A 35 17.70 -1.61 4.00
N ASP A 36 17.32 -2.86 3.82
CA ASP A 36 17.80 -3.71 2.75
C ASP A 36 16.85 -3.53 1.55
N THR A 37 17.36 -2.91 0.49
CA THR A 37 16.59 -2.67 -0.74
C THR A 37 16.20 -3.97 -1.45
N ASP A 38 16.89 -5.08 -1.19
CA ASP A 38 16.54 -6.38 -1.75
C ASP A 38 15.17 -6.85 -1.26
N THR A 39 14.84 -6.60 0.00
CA THR A 39 13.51 -6.92 0.55
C THR A 39 12.41 -6.14 -0.17
N LEU A 40 12.62 -4.84 -0.37
CA LEU A 40 11.66 -4.01 -1.12
C LEU A 40 11.50 -4.53 -2.56
N ARG A 41 12.60 -4.91 -3.19
CA ARG A 41 12.58 -5.46 -4.54
C ARG A 41 11.78 -6.76 -4.62
N GLU A 42 11.96 -7.66 -3.66
CA GLU A 42 11.19 -8.91 -3.58
C GLU A 42 9.69 -8.67 -3.48
N TRP A 43 9.28 -7.63 -2.76
CA TRP A 43 7.86 -7.34 -2.54
C TRP A 43 7.20 -6.59 -3.70
N VAL A 44 7.96 -5.85 -4.49
CA VAL A 44 7.40 -4.89 -5.47
C VAL A 44 7.71 -5.25 -6.91
N TYR A 45 8.88 -5.83 -7.19
CA TYR A 45 9.33 -5.99 -8.58
C TYR A 45 8.47 -6.95 -9.39
N GLY A 46 8.12 -8.11 -8.84
CA GLY A 46 7.20 -9.03 -9.49
C GLY A 46 5.83 -8.42 -9.78
N PRO A 47 5.18 -7.78 -8.80
CA PRO A 47 3.95 -7.02 -9.04
C PRO A 47 4.10 -5.92 -10.12
N LEU A 48 5.23 -5.23 -10.21
CA LEU A 48 5.48 -4.26 -11.28
C LEU A 48 5.45 -4.94 -12.66
N GLU A 49 6.11 -6.06 -12.80
CA GLU A 49 6.11 -6.83 -14.05
C GLU A 49 4.71 -7.33 -14.41
N ASN A 50 3.90 -7.68 -13.41
CA ASN A 50 2.54 -8.17 -13.59
C ASN A 50 1.49 -7.08 -13.74
N GLY A 51 1.86 -5.81 -13.63
CA GLY A 51 0.93 -4.69 -13.76
C GLY A 51 0.04 -4.44 -12.54
N ASN A 52 0.46 -4.91 -11.36
CA ASN A 52 -0.28 -4.82 -10.10
C ASN A 52 0.24 -3.73 -9.17
N VAL A 53 0.83 -2.68 -9.73
CA VAL A 53 1.32 -1.52 -8.97
C VAL A 53 0.75 -0.24 -9.57
N ILE A 54 0.17 0.58 -8.69
CA ILE A 54 -0.29 1.93 -9.06
C ILE A 54 0.62 2.95 -8.39
N ILE A 55 1.04 3.94 -9.16
CA ILE A 55 1.91 5.02 -8.72
C ILE A 55 1.12 6.32 -8.73
N ALA A 56 1.25 7.10 -7.65
CA ALA A 56 0.81 8.49 -7.62
C ALA A 56 1.99 9.37 -8.03
N GLU A 57 1.82 10.16 -9.06
CA GLU A 57 2.84 11.08 -9.57
C GLU A 57 2.37 12.53 -9.43
N THR A 58 3.32 13.43 -9.16
CA THR A 58 3.06 14.88 -9.24
C THR A 58 2.79 15.28 -10.69
N GLU A 59 2.33 16.51 -10.91
CA GLU A 59 2.14 17.06 -12.27
C GLU A 59 3.43 17.03 -13.10
N LYS A 60 4.59 17.04 -12.45
CA LYS A 60 5.90 16.94 -13.10
C LYS A 60 6.38 15.52 -13.33
N GLY A 61 5.57 14.51 -12.94
CA GLY A 61 5.91 13.11 -13.11
C GLY A 61 6.79 12.51 -12.02
N GLU A 62 6.95 13.20 -10.88
CA GLU A 62 7.68 12.64 -9.73
C GLU A 62 6.83 11.60 -9.00
N PRO A 63 7.30 10.36 -8.84
CA PRO A 63 6.60 9.36 -8.05
C PRO A 63 6.61 9.73 -6.57
N VAL A 64 5.42 9.84 -5.97
CA VAL A 64 5.27 10.23 -4.56
C VAL A 64 4.38 9.28 -3.76
N GLY A 65 3.78 8.30 -4.41
CA GLY A 65 3.00 7.26 -3.76
C GLY A 65 3.05 5.96 -4.54
N LEU A 66 2.95 4.84 -3.84
CA LEU A 66 3.00 3.51 -4.45
C LEU A 66 2.05 2.58 -3.74
N MET A 67 1.29 1.81 -4.51
CA MET A 67 0.40 0.79 -3.99
C MET A 67 0.59 -0.52 -4.77
N VAL A 68 0.87 -1.59 -4.04
CA VAL A 68 0.87 -2.96 -4.57
C VAL A 68 -0.42 -3.63 -4.16
N TYR A 69 -1.14 -4.21 -5.10
CA TYR A 69 -2.38 -4.91 -4.84
C TYR A 69 -2.44 -6.22 -5.61
N ASP A 70 -3.21 -7.15 -5.10
CA ASP A 70 -3.48 -8.44 -5.76
C ASP A 70 -4.95 -8.80 -5.54
N MET A 71 -5.72 -8.85 -6.62
CA MET A 71 -7.15 -9.17 -6.54
C MET A 71 -7.42 -10.61 -6.07
N MET A 72 -6.41 -11.45 -6.09
CA MET A 72 -6.46 -12.85 -5.64
C MET A 72 -5.48 -13.13 -4.50
N GLY A 73 -4.98 -12.10 -3.85
CA GLY A 73 -3.90 -12.21 -2.86
C GLY A 73 -4.29 -12.86 -1.54
N MET A 74 -5.57 -12.82 -1.16
CA MET A 74 -6.06 -13.49 0.04
C MET A 74 -6.60 -14.86 -0.33
N TYR A 75 -5.88 -15.90 0.05
CA TYR A 75 -6.18 -17.30 -0.24
C TYR A 75 -6.38 -17.63 -1.74
N GLY A 76 -5.85 -16.82 -2.64
CA GLY A 76 -6.05 -16.99 -4.08
C GLY A 76 -7.46 -16.64 -4.56
N GLU A 77 -8.26 -15.97 -3.74
CA GLU A 77 -9.70 -15.77 -4.00
C GLU A 77 -10.19 -14.35 -3.81
N LEU A 78 -9.51 -13.54 -3.00
CA LEU A 78 -10.05 -12.23 -2.57
C LEU A 78 -9.01 -11.13 -2.68
N PRO A 79 -9.46 -9.88 -2.89
CA PRO A 79 -8.56 -8.72 -2.99
C PRO A 79 -7.72 -8.48 -1.72
N TYR A 80 -6.43 -8.24 -1.94
CA TYR A 80 -5.48 -7.92 -0.90
C TYR A 80 -4.64 -6.72 -1.30
N LEU A 81 -4.60 -5.70 -0.45
CA LEU A 81 -3.70 -4.57 -0.59
C LEU A 81 -2.39 -4.93 0.12
N ALA A 82 -1.36 -5.20 -0.66
CA ALA A 82 -0.12 -5.80 -0.17
C ALA A 82 0.88 -4.78 0.37
N LEU A 83 0.91 -3.58 -0.19
CA LEU A 83 1.85 -2.53 0.20
C LEU A 83 1.32 -1.16 -0.17
N LEU A 84 1.52 -0.19 0.71
CA LEU A 84 1.16 1.20 0.49
C LEU A 84 2.26 2.10 1.04
N GLY A 85 2.69 3.06 0.28
CA GLY A 85 3.67 4.05 0.73
C GLY A 85 3.44 5.41 0.11
N VAL A 86 3.73 6.45 0.88
CA VAL A 86 3.71 7.85 0.43
C VAL A 86 5.04 8.49 0.83
N LYS A 87 5.66 9.19 -0.13
CA LYS A 87 6.97 9.80 0.03
C LYS A 87 6.97 10.88 1.13
N ASP A 88 8.07 10.95 1.87
CA ASP A 88 8.29 12.02 2.84
C ASP A 88 8.13 13.39 2.18
N GLY A 89 7.49 14.32 2.87
CA GLY A 89 7.12 15.62 2.32
C GLY A 89 5.78 15.64 1.58
N TYR A 90 5.23 14.47 1.24
CA TYR A 90 3.91 14.34 0.60
C TYR A 90 2.88 13.63 1.47
N ARG A 91 3.26 13.21 2.68
CA ARG A 91 2.35 12.57 3.64
C ARG A 91 1.39 13.59 4.24
N GLY A 92 0.22 13.11 4.65
CA GLY A 92 -0.84 13.97 5.22
C GLY A 92 -1.59 14.82 4.20
N LYS A 93 -1.43 14.54 2.91
CA LYS A 93 -2.06 15.28 1.81
C LYS A 93 -3.18 14.49 1.11
N GLY A 94 -3.57 13.34 1.65
CA GLY A 94 -4.65 12.51 1.12
C GLY A 94 -4.24 11.58 -0.03
N ILE A 95 -2.96 11.42 -0.33
CA ILE A 95 -2.50 10.53 -1.41
C ILE A 95 -2.77 9.07 -1.08
N GLY A 96 -2.42 8.63 0.14
CA GLY A 96 -2.70 7.26 0.58
C GLY A 96 -4.19 6.94 0.61
N ASP A 97 -4.99 7.89 1.06
CA ASP A 97 -6.45 7.80 1.05
C ASP A 97 -7.00 7.56 -0.36
N GLN A 98 -6.52 8.31 -1.34
CA GLN A 98 -6.91 8.16 -2.73
C GLN A 98 -6.48 6.81 -3.34
N LEU A 99 -5.28 6.34 -3.00
CA LEU A 99 -4.80 5.03 -3.44
C LEU A 99 -5.69 3.90 -2.89
N ILE A 100 -6.08 3.98 -1.62
CA ILE A 100 -7.01 3.00 -1.02
C ILE A 100 -8.36 3.04 -1.74
N ASP A 101 -8.87 4.23 -2.05
CA ASP A 101 -10.14 4.36 -2.79
C ASP A 101 -10.06 3.70 -4.17
N ILE A 102 -8.93 3.81 -4.86
CA ILE A 102 -8.71 3.12 -6.14
C ILE A 102 -8.77 1.60 -5.96
N PHE A 103 -8.08 1.07 -4.96
CA PHE A 103 -8.11 -0.36 -4.64
C PHE A 103 -9.52 -0.85 -4.35
N LEU A 104 -10.25 -0.14 -3.51
CA LEU A 104 -11.64 -0.49 -3.17
C LEU A 104 -12.56 -0.39 -4.39
N GLY A 105 -12.36 0.62 -5.23
CA GLY A 105 -13.11 0.79 -6.46
C GLY A 105 -12.90 -0.35 -7.45
N ILE A 106 -11.67 -0.76 -7.66
CA ILE A 106 -11.34 -1.92 -8.52
C ILE A 106 -11.98 -3.20 -7.96
N SER A 107 -11.83 -3.43 -6.66
CA SER A 107 -12.39 -4.61 -5.99
C SER A 107 -13.91 -4.71 -6.16
N LYS A 108 -14.59 -3.59 -5.96
CA LYS A 108 -16.04 -3.48 -6.09
C LYS A 108 -16.49 -3.69 -7.53
N GLN A 109 -15.79 -3.06 -8.48
CA GLN A 109 -16.10 -3.17 -9.90
C GLN A 109 -15.94 -4.59 -10.43
N MET A 110 -14.99 -5.36 -9.87
CA MET A 110 -14.79 -6.76 -10.19
C MET A 110 -15.79 -7.71 -9.52
N GLY A 111 -16.71 -7.19 -8.69
CA GLY A 111 -17.77 -7.97 -8.08
C GLY A 111 -17.40 -8.61 -6.75
N PHE A 112 -16.28 -8.25 -6.15
CA PHE A 112 -15.92 -8.75 -4.82
C PHE A 112 -16.74 -8.08 -3.72
N ASP A 113 -17.05 -8.83 -2.66
CA ASP A 113 -17.79 -8.31 -1.51
C ASP A 113 -16.93 -8.08 -0.27
N LYS A 114 -15.65 -8.40 -0.33
CA LYS A 114 -14.67 -8.20 0.75
C LYS A 114 -13.32 -7.80 0.18
N ALA A 115 -12.58 -7.04 0.96
CA ALA A 115 -11.18 -6.70 0.67
C ALA A 115 -10.37 -6.74 1.96
N PHE A 116 -9.09 -7.09 1.83
CA PHE A 116 -8.18 -7.28 2.96
C PHE A 116 -6.94 -6.40 2.85
N ILE A 117 -6.38 -6.08 4.00
CA ILE A 117 -5.12 -5.36 4.13
C ILE A 117 -4.43 -5.84 5.41
N ALA A 118 -3.10 -5.83 5.43
CA ALA A 118 -2.34 -6.06 6.65
C ALA A 118 -1.56 -4.79 7.02
N VAL A 119 -1.31 -4.62 8.30
CA VAL A 119 -0.50 -3.52 8.81
C VAL A 119 0.32 -3.98 10.00
N SER A 120 1.61 -3.59 9.99
CA SER A 120 2.53 -3.93 11.07
C SER A 120 2.16 -3.21 12.37
N ASP A 121 2.41 -3.87 13.51
CA ASP A 121 2.10 -3.33 14.83
C ASP A 121 2.92 -2.08 15.18
N PHE A 122 4.08 -1.87 14.52
CA PHE A 122 4.88 -0.65 14.69
C PHE A 122 4.30 0.56 13.95
N ASN A 123 3.20 0.41 13.19
CA ASN A 123 2.65 1.46 12.34
C ASN A 123 1.19 1.78 12.71
N PRO A 124 0.94 2.32 13.92
CA PRO A 124 -0.43 2.62 14.36
C PRO A 124 -1.10 3.71 13.51
N ARG A 125 -0.31 4.60 12.88
CA ARG A 125 -0.84 5.65 12.01
C ARG A 125 -1.48 5.06 10.75
N ALA A 126 -0.81 4.09 10.12
CA ALA A 126 -1.36 3.39 8.96
C ALA A 126 -2.62 2.59 9.34
N LYS A 127 -2.59 1.90 10.48
CA LYS A 127 -3.76 1.18 10.99
C LYS A 127 -4.96 2.11 11.17
N ALA A 128 -4.74 3.28 11.75
CA ALA A 128 -5.80 4.28 11.94
C ALA A 128 -6.37 4.76 10.60
N LEU A 129 -5.53 4.97 9.58
CA LEU A 129 -5.97 5.32 8.23
C LEU A 129 -6.87 4.23 7.65
N TYR A 130 -6.47 2.97 7.77
CA TYR A 130 -7.26 1.85 7.24
C TYR A 130 -8.60 1.72 7.97
N GLN A 131 -8.63 1.90 9.28
CA GLN A 131 -9.87 1.89 10.05
C GLN A 131 -10.79 3.05 9.64
N LYS A 132 -10.24 4.22 9.37
CA LYS A 132 -11.00 5.37 8.85
C LYS A 132 -11.62 5.05 7.49
N LYS A 133 -10.96 4.24 6.68
CA LYS A 133 -11.47 3.79 5.37
C LYS A 133 -12.47 2.63 5.48
N GLY A 134 -12.78 2.19 6.69
CA GLY A 134 -13.80 1.17 6.96
C GLY A 134 -13.27 -0.24 7.14
N PHE A 135 -11.96 -0.44 7.16
CA PHE A 135 -11.37 -1.74 7.48
C PHE A 135 -11.47 -2.02 8.99
N LYS A 136 -11.81 -3.24 9.34
CA LYS A 136 -11.91 -3.68 10.73
C LYS A 136 -10.81 -4.67 11.05
N PRO A 137 -10.07 -4.49 12.18
CA PRO A 137 -9.09 -5.47 12.62
C PRO A 137 -9.76 -6.81 12.94
N LEU A 138 -9.18 -7.89 12.43
CA LEU A 138 -9.65 -9.26 12.71
C LEU A 138 -8.75 -9.96 13.72
N LEU A 139 -7.44 -9.94 13.48
CA LEU A 139 -6.48 -10.63 14.35
C LEU A 139 -5.08 -10.03 14.17
N LEU A 140 -4.25 -10.25 15.20
CA LEU A 140 -2.82 -9.93 15.16
C LEU A 140 -2.05 -11.26 15.09
N VAL A 141 -1.21 -11.37 14.05
CA VAL A 141 -0.34 -12.54 13.87
C VAL A 141 1.07 -12.16 14.31
N PRO A 142 1.57 -12.69 15.44
CA PRO A 142 2.92 -12.38 15.88
C PRO A 142 3.97 -13.03 14.97
N ASP A 143 5.08 -12.34 14.79
CA ASP A 143 6.25 -12.86 14.05
C ASP A 143 5.95 -13.34 12.62
N LEU A 144 4.95 -12.74 11.94
CA LEU A 144 4.48 -13.24 10.65
C LEU A 144 5.55 -13.12 9.55
N LEU A 145 6.13 -11.94 9.41
CA LEU A 145 7.13 -11.65 8.36
C LEU A 145 8.53 -11.51 8.94
N LYS A 146 8.64 -11.00 10.14
CA LYS A 146 9.90 -10.79 10.84
C LYS A 146 9.71 -11.01 12.32
N LYS A 147 10.65 -11.70 12.96
CA LYS A 147 10.61 -11.95 14.41
C LYS A 147 10.55 -10.62 15.17
N GLY A 148 9.66 -10.54 16.15
CA GLY A 148 9.45 -9.35 16.97
C GLY A 148 8.45 -8.35 16.39
N ILE A 149 7.90 -8.61 15.20
CA ILE A 149 6.92 -7.73 14.56
C ILE A 149 5.64 -8.52 14.32
N GLY A 150 4.52 -8.04 14.88
CA GLY A 150 3.20 -8.57 14.60
C GLY A 150 2.54 -7.86 13.42
N GLU A 151 1.72 -8.59 12.69
CA GLU A 151 0.93 -8.03 11.58
C GLU A 151 -0.55 -8.15 11.90
N TRP A 152 -1.25 -7.01 11.87
CA TRP A 152 -2.71 -6.98 11.93
C TRP A 152 -3.30 -7.32 10.58
N LEU A 153 -4.26 -8.24 10.56
CA LEU A 153 -5.10 -8.45 9.39
C LEU A 153 -6.41 -7.69 9.57
N LEU A 154 -6.75 -6.88 8.57
CA LEU A 154 -7.99 -6.09 8.57
C LEU A 154 -8.83 -6.45 7.34
N MET A 155 -10.14 -6.33 7.48
CA MET A 155 -11.10 -6.64 6.42
C MET A 155 -12.12 -5.52 6.29
N LYS A 156 -12.52 -5.25 5.04
CA LYS A 156 -13.65 -4.36 4.73
C LYS A 156 -14.69 -5.12 3.91
N THR A 157 -15.95 -5.02 4.30
CA THR A 157 -17.09 -5.43 3.47
C THR A 157 -17.38 -4.33 2.44
N LEU A 158 -17.52 -4.74 1.19
CA LEU A 158 -17.72 -3.82 0.07
C LEU A 158 -19.20 -3.63 -0.27
#